data_eca9d18cbef0923967bc45bb84bed44f
#
_entry.id   eca9d18cbef0923967bc45bb84bed44f
#
_cell.length_a   1.000
_cell.length_b   1.000
_cell.length_c   1.000
_cell.angle_alpha   90.00
_cell.angle_beta   90.00
_cell.angle_gamma   90.00
#
_symmetry.space_group_name_H-M   'P 1'
#
loop_
_entity.id
_entity.type
_entity.pdbx_description
1 polymer ?
#
loop_
_entity_poly.entity_id
_entity_poly.type
_entity_poly.pdbx_seq_one_letter_code
_entity_poly.pdbx_strand_id
1 'polypeptide(L)'
;YGEVKKPGLGPLHTEFDGRGNAYTSFFVSSEVVKWNIKDLKVLDRVPTYYSVGHLCVPGGPTKKPWGKYVIAYNKITKDRYLPTGPELTQSAQLYDISGDKMQLILDFPTIGEPHYAEAIPAELLSKNSTKIYKIEENQHPYVTKGEKEAKVERKGNEVHVYMSSIRSHFVPDN
;
A
#
# COMPACT_ATOMS: atom_id res chain seq x y z
N TYR A 1 18.28 -10.52 23.51
CA TYR A 1 17.51 -10.67 22.28
C TYR A 1 16.28 -11.51 22.55
N GLY A 2 15.23 -11.28 21.79
CA GLY A 2 13.95 -11.97 21.95
C GLY A 2 13.46 -12.58 20.65
N GLU A 3 12.39 -13.35 20.74
CA GLU A 3 11.79 -14.03 19.61
C GLU A 3 10.27 -14.02 19.72
N VAL A 4 9.59 -13.61 18.67
CA VAL A 4 8.14 -13.78 18.53
C VAL A 4 7.89 -15.21 18.09
N LYS A 5 7.14 -15.98 18.88
CA LYS A 5 6.87 -17.40 18.59
C LYS A 5 5.76 -17.55 17.55
N LYS A 6 5.99 -18.39 16.53
CA LYS A 6 5.04 -18.72 15.45
C LYS A 6 4.39 -17.49 14.81
N PRO A 7 5.17 -16.49 14.41
CA PRO A 7 4.59 -15.25 13.89
C PRO A 7 3.95 -15.43 12.51
N GLY A 8 4.47 -16.30 11.67
CA GLY A 8 4.09 -16.51 10.26
C GLY A 8 5.31 -16.78 9.40
N LEU A 9 5.12 -16.89 8.09
CA LEU A 9 6.18 -17.15 7.13
C LEU A 9 6.44 -15.96 6.22
N GLY A 10 7.73 -15.69 5.96
CA GLY A 10 8.16 -14.60 5.08
C GLY A 10 7.88 -13.21 5.66
N PRO A 11 8.43 -12.87 6.86
CA PRO A 11 8.30 -11.51 7.37
C PRO A 11 8.99 -10.53 6.41
N LEU A 12 8.28 -9.45 6.05
CA LEU A 12 8.79 -8.48 5.10
C LEU A 12 8.92 -7.09 5.71
N HIS A 13 7.84 -6.52 6.23
CA HIS A 13 7.84 -5.15 6.73
C HIS A 13 7.17 -5.06 8.10
N THR A 14 7.70 -4.20 8.97
CA THR A 14 7.15 -3.99 10.32
C THR A 14 6.97 -2.51 10.57
N GLU A 15 5.78 -2.15 11.05
CA GLU A 15 5.39 -0.81 11.48
C GLU A 15 4.96 -0.80 12.94
N PHE A 16 4.95 0.38 13.56
CA PHE A 16 4.69 0.56 14.98
C PHE A 16 3.55 1.57 15.21
N ASP A 17 2.74 1.35 16.24
CA ASP A 17 1.61 2.24 16.54
C ASP A 17 1.87 3.25 17.67
N GLY A 18 3.05 3.20 18.29
CA GLY A 18 3.39 4.04 19.45
C GLY A 18 2.65 3.68 20.75
N ARG A 19 1.84 2.62 20.73
CA ARG A 19 1.10 2.11 21.89
C ARG A 19 1.66 0.79 22.42
N GLY A 20 2.86 0.44 21.98
CA GLY A 20 3.56 -0.79 22.39
C GLY A 20 3.30 -2.00 21.49
N ASN A 21 2.65 -1.81 20.35
CA ASN A 21 2.41 -2.87 19.38
C ASN A 21 3.21 -2.64 18.10
N ALA A 22 3.57 -3.75 17.48
CA ALA A 22 4.12 -3.83 16.15
C ALA A 22 3.20 -4.64 15.24
N TYR A 23 3.21 -4.29 13.97
CA TYR A 23 2.44 -4.93 12.91
C TYR A 23 3.42 -5.39 11.85
N THR A 24 3.47 -6.68 11.60
CA THR A 24 4.39 -7.27 10.62
C THR A 24 3.61 -7.96 9.52
N SER A 25 3.96 -7.64 8.29
CA SER A 25 3.44 -8.36 7.12
C SER A 25 4.23 -9.65 6.90
N PHE A 26 3.49 -10.71 6.61
CA PHE A 26 4.06 -12.01 6.29
C PHE A 26 3.73 -12.38 4.85
N PHE A 27 4.67 -12.13 3.97
CA PHE A 27 4.51 -12.27 2.52
C PHE A 27 4.07 -13.67 2.10
N VAL A 28 4.68 -14.71 2.67
CA VAL A 28 4.38 -16.12 2.32
C VAL A 28 3.07 -16.57 2.95
N SER A 29 2.82 -16.22 4.21
CA SER A 29 1.57 -16.58 4.90
C SER A 29 0.38 -15.72 4.46
N SER A 30 0.60 -14.58 3.76
CA SER A 30 -0.43 -13.63 3.35
C SER A 30 -1.29 -13.16 4.53
N GLU A 31 -0.64 -12.63 5.53
CA GLU A 31 -1.28 -12.12 6.74
C GLU A 31 -0.54 -10.92 7.32
N VAL A 32 -1.24 -10.13 8.11
CA VAL A 32 -0.65 -9.13 9.02
C VAL A 32 -0.81 -9.62 10.45
N VAL A 33 0.27 -9.58 11.21
CA VAL A 33 0.30 -10.02 12.61
C VAL A 33 0.60 -8.84 13.51
N LYS A 34 -0.27 -8.59 14.48
CA LYS A 34 -0.09 -7.66 15.59
C LYS A 34 0.60 -8.39 16.73
N TRP A 35 1.68 -7.82 17.24
CA TRP A 35 2.40 -8.38 18.38
C TRP A 35 2.90 -7.30 19.33
N ASN A 36 3.05 -7.63 20.60
CA ASN A 36 3.50 -6.70 21.62
C ASN A 36 5.04 -6.64 21.66
N ILE A 37 5.58 -5.42 21.65
CA ILE A 37 7.03 -5.17 21.61
C ILE A 37 7.73 -5.60 22.89
N LYS A 38 7.06 -5.48 24.05
CA LYS A 38 7.65 -5.72 25.35
C LYS A 38 7.80 -7.21 25.67
N ASP A 39 6.75 -7.98 25.44
CA ASP A 39 6.70 -9.39 25.80
C ASP A 39 6.77 -10.34 24.60
N LEU A 40 6.85 -9.78 23.40
CA LEU A 40 6.97 -10.51 22.11
C LEU A 40 5.82 -11.47 21.83
N LYS A 41 4.66 -11.24 22.42
CA LYS A 41 3.47 -12.07 22.19
C LYS A 41 2.69 -11.62 20.98
N VAL A 42 2.26 -12.59 20.18
CA VAL A 42 1.25 -12.35 19.14
C VAL A 42 -0.08 -12.05 19.82
N LEU A 43 -0.67 -10.92 19.44
CA LEU A 43 -1.95 -10.43 19.99
C LEU A 43 -3.11 -10.71 19.04
N ASP A 44 -2.84 -10.58 17.74
CA ASP A 44 -3.87 -10.75 16.71
C ASP A 44 -3.23 -11.04 15.36
N ARG A 45 -4.03 -11.57 14.43
CA ARG A 45 -3.65 -11.76 13.05
C ARG A 45 -4.86 -11.66 12.13
N VAL A 46 -4.66 -11.09 10.97
CA VAL A 46 -5.68 -10.98 9.94
C VAL A 46 -5.14 -11.49 8.62
N PRO A 47 -5.95 -12.25 7.87
CA PRO A 47 -5.58 -12.64 6.52
C PRO A 47 -5.59 -11.39 5.62
N THR A 48 -4.68 -11.39 4.65
CA THR A 48 -4.66 -10.41 3.57
C THR A 48 -4.89 -11.11 2.24
N TYR A 49 -4.94 -10.35 1.17
CA TYR A 49 -4.80 -10.94 -0.14
C TYR A 49 -3.36 -11.43 -0.36
N TYR A 50 -3.13 -12.01 -1.51
CA TYR A 50 -1.92 -12.78 -1.72
C TYR A 50 -0.65 -11.92 -1.70
N SER A 51 0.35 -12.43 -0.99
CA SER A 51 1.69 -11.84 -0.90
C SER A 51 1.68 -10.36 -0.46
N VAL A 52 1.17 -10.12 0.73
CA VAL A 52 1.23 -8.81 1.35
C VAL A 52 2.68 -8.33 1.49
N GLY A 53 2.93 -7.12 1.04
CA GLY A 53 4.24 -6.49 1.09
C GLY A 53 4.38 -5.47 2.21
N HIS A 54 4.64 -4.22 1.85
CA HIS A 54 4.79 -3.16 2.82
C HIS A 54 3.48 -2.84 3.57
N LEU A 55 3.66 -2.24 4.72
CA LEU A 55 2.59 -1.70 5.55
C LEU A 55 2.78 -0.19 5.68
N CYS A 56 1.71 0.52 5.97
CA CYS A 56 1.75 1.90 6.43
C CYS A 56 0.90 2.01 7.70
N VAL A 57 1.53 2.40 8.79
CA VAL A 57 0.84 2.91 9.98
C VAL A 57 1.09 4.42 10.03
N PRO A 58 0.06 5.28 10.04
CA PRO A 58 0.26 6.72 10.04
C PRO A 58 1.25 7.18 11.10
N GLY A 59 2.36 7.77 10.65
CA GLY A 59 3.50 8.14 11.50
C GLY A 59 4.28 6.97 12.08
N GLY A 60 4.10 5.74 11.57
CA GLY A 60 4.77 4.52 12.04
C GLY A 60 6.27 4.64 12.19
N PRO A 61 7.02 5.17 11.22
CA PRO A 61 8.46 5.34 11.31
C PRO A 61 8.90 6.54 12.19
N THR A 62 7.98 7.25 12.80
CA THR A 62 8.28 8.38 13.70
C THR A 62 8.40 7.97 15.15
N LYS A 63 8.99 8.85 15.98
CA LYS A 63 9.09 8.63 17.43
C LYS A 63 7.71 8.60 18.14
N LYS A 64 6.69 9.14 17.52
CA LYS A 64 5.32 9.23 18.06
C LYS A 64 4.32 8.89 16.96
N PRO A 65 4.15 7.63 16.63
CA PRO A 65 3.08 7.20 15.73
C PRO A 65 1.72 7.66 16.24
N TRP A 66 0.88 8.14 15.33
CA TRP A 66 -0.39 8.79 15.71
C TRP A 66 -1.61 8.12 15.08
N GLY A 67 -1.41 7.20 14.15
CA GLY A 67 -2.50 6.58 13.41
C GLY A 67 -3.25 5.51 14.17
N LYS A 68 -4.49 5.30 13.76
CA LYS A 68 -5.39 4.25 14.24
C LYS A 68 -5.64 3.19 13.17
N TYR A 69 -4.83 3.20 12.12
CA TYR A 69 -5.01 2.33 10.97
C TYR A 69 -3.71 1.67 10.59
N VAL A 70 -3.81 0.50 10.00
CA VAL A 70 -2.73 -0.10 9.20
C VAL A 70 -3.24 -0.35 7.79
N ILE A 71 -2.45 0.03 6.81
CA ILE A 71 -2.71 -0.25 5.40
C ILE A 71 -1.74 -1.35 4.96
N ALA A 72 -2.29 -2.41 4.40
CA ALA A 72 -1.53 -3.54 3.88
C ALA A 72 -1.58 -3.53 2.35
N TYR A 73 -0.42 -3.65 1.70
CA TYR A 73 -0.30 -3.63 0.25
C TYR A 73 -0.08 -5.04 -0.29
N ASN A 74 -1.02 -5.53 -1.08
CA ASN A 74 -1.01 -6.87 -1.67
C ASN A 74 -0.36 -6.83 -3.05
N LYS A 75 0.73 -7.55 -3.23
CA LYS A 75 1.70 -7.33 -4.30
C LYS A 75 1.65 -8.30 -5.47
N ILE A 76 0.97 -9.44 -5.38
CA ILE A 76 1.02 -10.41 -6.46
C ILE A 76 0.33 -9.88 -7.71
N THR A 77 1.06 -9.92 -8.81
CA THR A 77 0.57 -9.68 -10.15
C THR A 77 0.64 -10.94 -10.98
N LYS A 78 -0.38 -11.12 -11.78
CA LYS A 78 -0.50 -12.20 -12.76
C LYS A 78 0.69 -12.26 -13.74
N ASP A 79 1.11 -11.10 -14.20
CA ASP A 79 2.08 -10.99 -15.29
C ASP A 79 3.53 -11.16 -14.82
N ARG A 80 3.78 -11.12 -13.53
CA ARG A 80 5.13 -11.05 -12.97
C ARG A 80 5.62 -12.35 -12.36
N TYR A 81 4.71 -13.14 -11.82
CA TYR A 81 5.06 -14.37 -11.13
C TYR A 81 4.18 -15.52 -11.62
N LEU A 82 4.75 -16.70 -11.68
CA LEU A 82 3.95 -17.90 -11.83
C LEU A 82 3.02 -18.03 -10.61
N PRO A 83 1.73 -18.20 -10.81
CA PRO A 83 0.79 -18.29 -9.71
C PRO A 83 1.11 -19.52 -8.86
N THR A 84 1.34 -19.28 -7.59
CA THR A 84 1.52 -20.32 -6.58
C THR A 84 0.23 -20.63 -5.81
N GLY A 85 -0.85 -20.02 -6.23
CA GLY A 85 -2.18 -20.13 -5.65
C GLY A 85 -3.19 -19.31 -6.46
N PRO A 86 -4.43 -19.17 -5.96
CA PRO A 86 -5.43 -18.34 -6.61
C PRO A 86 -4.94 -16.89 -6.67
N GLU A 87 -4.93 -16.34 -7.86
CA GLU A 87 -4.62 -14.93 -8.05
C GLU A 87 -5.69 -14.06 -7.43
N LEU A 88 -5.27 -13.14 -6.61
CA LEU A 88 -6.11 -12.09 -6.07
C LEU A 88 -5.68 -10.74 -6.64
N THR A 89 -6.64 -9.84 -6.73
CA THR A 89 -6.41 -8.49 -7.24
C THR A 89 -5.35 -7.79 -6.38
N GLN A 90 -4.43 -7.10 -7.03
CA GLN A 90 -3.58 -6.15 -6.35
C GLN A 90 -4.44 -5.11 -5.67
N SER A 91 -4.19 -4.87 -4.40
CA SER A 91 -5.05 -4.02 -3.60
C SER A 91 -4.32 -3.41 -2.41
N ALA A 92 -4.95 -2.43 -1.82
CA ALA A 92 -4.62 -1.96 -0.49
C ALA A 92 -5.79 -2.24 0.44
N GLN A 93 -5.50 -2.85 1.57
CA GLN A 93 -6.48 -3.18 2.59
C GLN A 93 -6.25 -2.32 3.82
N LEU A 94 -7.29 -1.62 4.26
CA LEU A 94 -7.26 -0.73 5.42
C LEU A 94 -7.88 -1.43 6.63
N TYR A 95 -7.11 -1.56 7.69
CA TYR A 95 -7.56 -2.14 8.96
C TYR A 95 -7.58 -1.08 10.05
N ASP A 96 -8.67 -1.03 10.81
CA ASP A 96 -8.73 -0.28 12.08
C ASP A 96 -7.94 -1.05 13.14
N ILE A 97 -7.04 -0.35 13.81
CA ILE A 97 -6.19 -0.87 14.90
C ILE A 97 -6.40 -0.12 16.22
N SER A 98 -7.48 0.63 16.33
CA SER A 98 -7.81 1.38 17.57
C SER A 98 -8.22 0.47 18.73
N GLY A 99 -8.72 -0.72 18.44
CA GLY A 99 -9.09 -1.74 19.41
C GLY A 99 -8.02 -2.83 19.61
N ASP A 100 -8.40 -3.86 20.35
CA ASP A 100 -7.53 -5.02 20.58
C ASP A 100 -7.33 -5.85 19.30
N LYS A 101 -8.37 -5.94 18.50
CA LYS A 101 -8.40 -6.69 17.25
C LYS A 101 -8.29 -5.76 16.04
N MET A 102 -7.62 -6.22 15.02
CA MET A 102 -7.59 -5.56 13.72
C MET A 102 -8.89 -5.84 12.97
N GLN A 103 -9.51 -4.80 12.40
CA GLN A 103 -10.76 -4.92 11.67
C GLN A 103 -10.61 -4.37 10.26
N LEU A 104 -10.83 -5.20 9.25
CA LEU A 104 -10.86 -4.74 7.87
C LEU A 104 -12.05 -3.80 7.68
N ILE A 105 -11.78 -2.57 7.26
CA ILE A 105 -12.81 -1.55 7.03
C ILE A 105 -12.91 -1.09 5.58
N LEU A 106 -11.84 -1.26 4.82
CA LEU A 106 -11.83 -0.93 3.41
C LEU A 106 -10.86 -1.83 2.66
N ASP A 107 -11.30 -2.29 1.51
CA ASP A 107 -10.51 -3.01 0.53
C ASP A 107 -10.72 -2.36 -0.83
N PHE A 108 -9.65 -1.96 -1.48
CA PHE A 108 -9.74 -1.30 -2.76
C PHE A 108 -8.64 -1.77 -3.72
N PRO A 109 -9.01 -2.01 -4.99
CA PRO A 109 -8.07 -2.43 -6.00
C PRO A 109 -7.07 -1.31 -6.31
N THR A 110 -5.87 -1.71 -6.67
CA THR A 110 -4.86 -0.78 -7.18
C THR A 110 -4.56 -1.09 -8.64
N ILE A 111 -4.14 -0.07 -9.36
CA ILE A 111 -3.64 -0.25 -10.74
C ILE A 111 -2.12 -0.43 -10.63
N GLY A 112 -1.67 -1.65 -10.93
CA GLY A 112 -0.29 -2.03 -10.72
C GLY A 112 0.01 -2.42 -9.27
N GLU A 113 1.21 -2.93 -9.05
CA GLU A 113 1.66 -3.40 -7.74
C GLU A 113 1.85 -2.25 -6.76
N PRO A 114 1.09 -2.19 -5.65
CA PRO A 114 1.31 -1.18 -4.64
C PRO A 114 2.59 -1.49 -3.87
N HIS A 115 3.54 -0.57 -3.86
CA HIS A 115 4.81 -0.79 -3.17
C HIS A 115 4.77 -0.25 -1.75
N TYR A 116 4.67 1.05 -1.61
CA TYR A 116 4.77 1.74 -0.34
C TYR A 116 3.98 3.05 -0.35
N ALA A 117 3.52 3.49 0.81
CA ALA A 117 2.94 4.81 1.00
C ALA A 117 3.22 5.32 2.42
N GLU A 118 3.18 6.63 2.56
CA GLU A 118 3.24 7.32 3.84
C GLU A 118 1.97 8.11 4.08
N ALA A 119 1.58 8.23 5.34
CA ALA A 119 0.44 9.05 5.73
C ALA A 119 0.92 10.39 6.27
N ILE A 120 0.27 11.43 5.84
CA ILE A 120 0.53 12.82 6.28
C ILE A 120 -0.68 13.30 7.06
N PRO A 121 -0.50 13.90 8.26
CA PRO A 121 -1.60 14.53 8.98
C PRO A 121 -2.28 15.60 8.14
N ALA A 122 -3.61 15.58 8.10
CA ALA A 122 -4.38 16.47 7.23
C ALA A 122 -4.12 17.95 7.53
N GLU A 123 -3.85 18.29 8.78
CA GLU A 123 -3.54 19.66 9.20
C GLU A 123 -2.22 20.21 8.63
N LEU A 124 -1.32 19.32 8.21
CA LEU A 124 -0.07 19.71 7.55
C LEU A 124 -0.24 19.94 6.05
N LEU A 125 -1.36 19.51 5.49
CA LEU A 125 -1.66 19.77 4.09
C LEU A 125 -2.08 21.23 3.91
N SER A 126 -1.53 21.87 2.87
CA SER A 126 -1.97 23.20 2.48
C SER A 126 -3.47 23.18 2.18
N LYS A 127 -4.19 24.19 2.66
CA LYS A 127 -5.62 24.37 2.33
C LYS A 127 -5.83 24.65 0.83
N ASN A 128 -4.78 25.10 0.18
CA ASN A 128 -4.81 25.38 -1.25
C ASN A 128 -4.19 24.21 -2.00
N SER A 129 -4.94 23.59 -2.86
CA SER A 129 -4.37 22.68 -3.84
C SER A 129 -3.28 23.43 -4.62
N THR A 130 -2.06 22.92 -4.54
CA THR A 130 -0.92 23.61 -5.15
C THR A 130 -0.99 23.55 -6.67
N LYS A 131 -1.54 22.47 -7.22
CA LYS A 131 -1.66 22.30 -8.66
C LYS A 131 -2.69 21.24 -9.03
N ILE A 132 -3.55 21.58 -9.96
CA ILE A 132 -4.45 20.67 -10.64
C ILE A 132 -3.92 20.50 -12.05
N TYR A 133 -3.63 19.28 -12.44
CA TYR A 133 -3.20 18.97 -13.80
C TYR A 133 -4.41 18.65 -14.65
N LYS A 134 -4.54 19.37 -15.74
CA LYS A 134 -5.56 19.08 -16.75
C LYS A 134 -5.06 17.94 -17.64
N ILE A 135 -5.86 16.94 -17.82
CA ILE A 135 -5.53 15.79 -18.67
C ILE A 135 -5.27 16.24 -20.11
N GLU A 136 -6.06 17.23 -20.57
CA GLU A 136 -5.95 17.78 -21.92
C GLU A 136 -4.62 18.48 -22.18
N GLU A 137 -4.00 18.98 -21.14
CA GLU A 137 -2.70 19.67 -21.23
C GLU A 137 -1.53 18.70 -21.07
N ASN A 138 -1.79 17.45 -20.75
CA ASN A 138 -0.79 16.41 -20.52
C ASN A 138 0.36 16.88 -19.59
N GLN A 139 0.00 17.54 -18.49
CA GLN A 139 0.95 18.17 -17.57
C GLN A 139 1.16 17.40 -16.27
N HIS A 140 0.84 16.12 -16.25
CA HIS A 140 1.07 15.32 -15.05
C HIS A 140 2.57 15.28 -14.71
N PRO A 141 2.98 15.43 -13.43
CA PRO A 141 4.39 15.51 -13.05
C PRO A 141 5.22 14.27 -13.39
N TYR A 142 4.56 13.14 -13.53
CA TYR A 142 5.20 11.88 -13.90
C TYR A 142 5.22 11.61 -15.40
N VAL A 143 4.68 12.52 -16.20
CA VAL A 143 4.79 12.41 -17.66
C VAL A 143 6.21 12.79 -18.07
N THR A 144 6.96 11.82 -18.57
CA THR A 144 8.31 12.04 -19.05
C THR A 144 8.32 12.80 -20.38
N LYS A 145 9.49 13.21 -20.83
CA LYS A 145 9.64 13.88 -22.12
C LYS A 145 9.09 13.03 -23.29
N GLY A 146 9.26 11.71 -23.23
CA GLY A 146 8.69 10.80 -24.23
C GLY A 146 7.17 10.67 -24.14
N GLU A 147 6.63 10.82 -22.96
CA GLU A 147 5.19 10.74 -22.72
C GLU A 147 4.46 12.05 -23.03
N LYS A 148 5.15 13.11 -23.29
CA LYS A 148 4.55 14.34 -23.81
C LYS A 148 3.87 14.14 -25.17
N GLU A 149 4.14 13.02 -25.80
CA GLU A 149 3.47 12.58 -27.02
C GLU A 149 2.18 11.79 -26.75
N ALA A 150 1.79 11.64 -25.51
CA ALA A 150 0.52 10.98 -25.17
C ALA A 150 -0.63 11.71 -25.84
N LYS A 151 -1.43 10.95 -26.57
CA LYS A 151 -2.59 11.45 -27.26
C LYS A 151 -3.79 11.41 -26.32
N VAL A 152 -4.42 12.56 -26.14
CA VAL A 152 -5.66 12.70 -25.39
C VAL A 152 -6.79 12.95 -26.36
N GLU A 153 -7.79 12.10 -26.38
CA GLU A 153 -8.98 12.24 -27.21
C GLU A 153 -10.23 12.33 -26.33
N ARG A 154 -11.11 13.27 -26.64
CA ARG A 154 -12.42 13.37 -26.03
C ARG A 154 -13.45 12.80 -26.98
N LYS A 155 -14.22 11.82 -26.50
CA LYS A 155 -15.33 11.20 -27.23
C LYS A 155 -16.61 11.33 -26.40
N GLY A 156 -17.37 12.38 -26.65
CA GLY A 156 -18.54 12.71 -25.83
C GLY A 156 -18.15 13.07 -24.41
N ASN A 157 -18.64 12.31 -23.43
CA ASN A 157 -18.32 12.48 -22.00
C ASN A 157 -17.10 11.67 -21.55
N GLU A 158 -16.47 10.93 -22.44
CA GLU A 158 -15.30 10.11 -22.13
C GLU A 158 -14.02 10.80 -22.57
N VAL A 159 -12.97 10.63 -21.75
CA VAL A 159 -11.62 11.09 -22.06
C VAL A 159 -10.73 9.86 -22.21
N HIS A 160 -10.22 9.66 -23.42
CA HIS A 160 -9.31 8.59 -23.75
C HIS A 160 -7.87 9.10 -23.74
N VAL A 161 -7.03 8.52 -22.90
CA VAL A 161 -5.61 8.88 -22.81
C VAL A 161 -4.80 7.70 -23.33
N TYR A 162 -4.06 7.92 -24.40
CA TYR A 162 -3.16 6.94 -25.00
C TYR A 162 -1.72 7.29 -24.62
N MET A 163 -1.13 6.51 -23.74
CA MET A 163 0.25 6.70 -23.29
C MET A 163 1.10 5.49 -23.68
N SER A 164 2.12 5.72 -24.44
CA SER A 164 2.99 4.65 -24.95
C SER A 164 3.90 4.04 -23.88
N SER A 165 4.23 4.80 -22.84
CA SER A 165 5.24 4.42 -21.85
C SER A 165 4.70 4.26 -20.41
N ILE A 166 3.39 4.25 -20.24
CA ILE A 166 2.79 4.02 -18.91
C ILE A 166 3.33 2.75 -18.26
N ARG A 167 3.68 1.77 -19.08
CA ARG A 167 4.20 0.50 -18.62
C ARG A 167 5.58 0.61 -17.96
N SER A 168 6.44 1.48 -18.44
CA SER A 168 7.77 1.69 -17.87
C SER A 168 7.75 2.45 -16.55
N HIS A 169 6.65 3.12 -16.23
CA HIS A 169 6.49 3.85 -14.98
C HIS A 169 5.89 3.01 -13.86
N PHE A 170 4.97 2.13 -14.19
CA PHE A 170 4.24 1.32 -13.22
C PHE A 170 4.77 -0.11 -13.10
N VAL A 171 5.58 -0.52 -14.03
CA VAL A 171 6.33 -1.77 -13.98
C VAL A 171 7.79 -1.39 -14.07
N PRO A 172 8.46 -1.13 -12.94
CA PRO A 172 9.88 -0.90 -12.95
C PRO A 172 10.52 -2.13 -13.56
N ASP A 173 11.10 -1.89 -14.67
CA ASP A 173 11.94 -2.79 -15.43
C ASP A 173 11.62 -4.28 -15.35
N ASN A 174 11.02 -4.64 -16.37
CA ASN A 174 11.17 -6.01 -16.83
C ASN A 174 12.65 -6.37 -17.02
#